data_68e6553489ec943a6425cbd0935e4ee0
#
_entry.id   68e6553489ec943a6425cbd0935e4ee0
#
_cell.length_a   1.000
_cell.length_b   1.000
_cell.length_c   1.000
_cell.angle_alpha   90.00
_cell.angle_beta   90.00
_cell.angle_gamma   90.00
#
_symmetry.space_group_name_H-M   'P 1'
#
loop_
_entity.id
_entity.type
_entity.pdbx_description
1 polymer ?
#
loop_
_entity_poly.entity_id
_entity_poly.type
_entity_poly.pdbx_seq_one_letter_code
_entity_poly.pdbx_strand_id
1 'polypeptide(L)'
;MTRSDTLPDLPTVAEFVPGYEVSSWFGIGAPRNTPTQVVDKLNAEINAGLAAPKLKAHLTDLGETPLMGSPTDFGKLIVEETEKWGRVIRAANIKPERLIRGLR
;
A
#
# COMPACT_ATOMS: atom_id res chain seq x y z
N MET A 1 -9.24 -7.72 7.08
CA MET A 1 -8.78 -8.26 5.77
C MET A 1 -9.94 -9.00 5.14
N THR A 2 -10.23 -8.72 3.88
CA THR A 2 -11.33 -9.34 3.11
C THR A 2 -10.77 -10.35 2.12
N ARG A 3 -11.62 -11.30 1.70
CA ARG A 3 -11.25 -12.26 0.65
C ARG A 3 -11.00 -11.56 -0.68
N SER A 4 -10.20 -12.17 -1.54
CA SER A 4 -9.93 -11.65 -2.88
C SER A 4 -11.19 -11.74 -3.77
N ASP A 5 -11.48 -10.69 -4.50
CA ASP A 5 -12.60 -10.67 -5.46
C ASP A 5 -12.41 -11.67 -6.61
N THR A 6 -11.16 -11.97 -6.94
CA THR A 6 -10.81 -12.97 -7.98
C THR A 6 -10.83 -14.41 -7.48
N LEU A 7 -10.75 -14.60 -6.17
CA LEU A 7 -10.75 -15.92 -5.51
C LEU A 7 -11.70 -15.90 -4.29
N PRO A 8 -13.00 -15.67 -4.49
CA PRO A 8 -13.94 -15.44 -3.39
C PRO A 8 -14.14 -16.66 -2.49
N ASP A 9 -13.92 -17.86 -3.01
CA ASP A 9 -14.07 -19.10 -2.26
C ASP A 9 -12.85 -19.43 -1.40
N LEU A 10 -11.71 -18.73 -1.64
CA LEU A 10 -10.50 -18.94 -0.85
C LEU A 10 -10.55 -18.11 0.44
N PRO A 11 -10.48 -18.75 1.62
CA PRO A 11 -10.51 -18.02 2.88
C PRO A 11 -9.22 -17.21 3.11
N THR A 12 -9.32 -16.15 3.90
CA THR A 12 -8.15 -15.40 4.34
C THR A 12 -7.45 -16.11 5.49
N VAL A 13 -6.16 -15.81 5.69
CA VAL A 13 -5.41 -16.32 6.86
C VAL A 13 -6.03 -15.79 8.16
N ALA A 14 -6.56 -14.58 8.16
CA ALA A 14 -7.22 -13.98 9.33
C ALA A 14 -8.46 -14.75 9.80
N GLU A 15 -9.11 -15.54 8.94
CA GLU A 15 -10.23 -16.39 9.32
C GLU A 15 -9.81 -17.56 10.23
N PHE A 16 -8.54 -17.95 10.18
CA PHE A 16 -7.96 -19.01 11.01
C PHE A 16 -7.00 -18.47 12.08
N VAL A 17 -6.35 -17.35 11.81
CA VAL A 17 -5.42 -16.67 12.71
C VAL A 17 -5.92 -15.26 12.96
N PRO A 18 -6.71 -15.02 14.02
CA PRO A 18 -7.24 -13.70 14.31
C PRO A 18 -6.15 -12.65 14.46
N GLY A 19 -6.38 -11.49 13.85
CA GLY A 19 -5.42 -10.38 13.87
C GLY A 19 -4.29 -10.47 12.84
N TYR A 20 -4.21 -11.55 12.06
CA TYR A 20 -3.23 -11.64 10.98
C TYR A 20 -3.63 -10.72 9.82
N GLU A 21 -2.74 -9.79 9.49
CA GLU A 21 -2.91 -8.88 8.36
C GLU A 21 -1.57 -8.56 7.74
N VAL A 22 -1.36 -9.00 6.50
CA VAL A 22 -0.19 -8.68 5.69
C VAL A 22 -0.66 -8.33 4.29
N SER A 23 -0.32 -7.16 3.83
CA SER A 23 -0.59 -6.72 2.47
C SER A 23 0.55 -5.85 1.95
N SER A 24 0.77 -5.88 0.65
CA SER A 24 1.64 -4.95 -0.05
C SER A 24 0.78 -3.85 -0.67
N TRP A 25 1.33 -2.68 -0.79
CA TRP A 25 0.67 -1.55 -1.43
C TRP A 25 1.67 -0.72 -2.21
N PHE A 26 1.18 -0.02 -3.21
CA PHE A 26 1.95 0.89 -4.05
C PHE A 26 1.28 2.25 -4.05
N GLY A 27 2.08 3.29 -4.13
CA GLY A 27 1.57 4.65 -4.18
C GLY A 27 2.50 5.55 -4.95
N ILE A 28 2.02 6.75 -5.25
CA ILE A 28 2.79 7.78 -5.93
C ILE A 28 3.08 8.89 -4.94
N GLY A 29 4.35 9.23 -4.80
CA GLY A 29 4.81 10.34 -3.97
C GLY A 29 5.32 11.51 -4.81
N ALA A 30 5.19 12.71 -4.27
CA ALA A 30 5.75 13.93 -4.83
C ALA A 30 6.94 14.41 -3.96
N PRO A 31 7.88 15.17 -4.53
CA PRO A 31 8.96 15.78 -3.78
C PRO A 31 8.46 16.64 -2.63
N ARG A 32 9.26 16.73 -1.57
CA ARG A 32 8.96 17.63 -0.45
C ARG A 32 8.82 19.07 -0.96
N ASN A 33 7.87 19.81 -0.40
CA ASN A 33 7.53 21.18 -0.79
C ASN A 33 6.87 21.33 -2.17
N THR A 34 6.38 20.24 -2.77
CA THR A 34 5.50 20.37 -3.93
C THR A 34 4.25 21.16 -3.53
N PRO A 35 3.85 22.19 -4.31
CA PRO A 35 2.67 22.99 -3.98
C PRO A 35 1.42 22.13 -3.80
N THR A 36 0.62 22.45 -2.79
CA THR A 36 -0.60 21.69 -2.45
C THR A 36 -1.55 21.57 -3.65
N GLN A 37 -1.68 22.61 -4.44
CA GLN A 37 -2.51 22.62 -5.65
C GLN A 37 -2.08 21.55 -6.66
N VAL A 38 -0.78 21.33 -6.81
CA VAL A 38 -0.23 20.30 -7.70
C VAL A 38 -0.53 18.92 -7.13
N VAL A 39 -0.33 18.70 -5.84
CA VAL A 39 -0.64 17.44 -5.16
C VAL A 39 -2.12 17.11 -5.27
N ASP A 40 -3.00 18.07 -5.02
CA ASP A 40 -4.45 17.88 -5.11
C ASP A 40 -4.90 17.56 -6.55
N LYS A 41 -4.31 18.22 -7.53
CA LYS A 41 -4.61 17.94 -8.95
C LYS A 41 -4.16 16.52 -9.34
N LEU A 42 -2.97 16.12 -8.96
CA LEU A 42 -2.46 14.76 -9.21
C LEU A 42 -3.34 13.71 -8.51
N ASN A 43 -3.72 13.97 -7.26
CA ASN A 43 -4.59 13.06 -6.51
C ASN A 43 -5.95 12.90 -7.19
N ALA A 44 -6.56 13.98 -7.63
CA ALA A 44 -7.85 13.93 -8.35
C ALA A 44 -7.76 13.12 -9.64
N GLU A 45 -6.71 13.33 -10.43
CA GLU A 45 -6.50 12.62 -11.70
C GLU A 45 -6.18 11.12 -11.49
N ILE A 46 -5.39 10.80 -10.48
CA ILE A 46 -5.08 9.41 -10.12
C ILE A 46 -6.33 8.68 -9.64
N ASN A 47 -7.12 9.28 -8.76
CA ASN A 47 -8.37 8.71 -8.29
C ASN A 47 -9.37 8.49 -9.45
N ALA A 48 -9.46 9.43 -10.37
CA ALA A 48 -10.29 9.30 -11.57
C ALA A 48 -9.82 8.14 -12.44
N GLY A 49 -8.51 7.98 -12.61
CA GLY A 49 -7.90 6.85 -13.33
C GLY A 49 -8.20 5.51 -12.67
N LEU A 50 -8.06 5.43 -11.36
CA LEU A 50 -8.36 4.21 -10.58
C LEU A 50 -9.84 3.82 -10.63
N ALA A 51 -10.74 4.78 -10.79
CA ALA A 51 -12.16 4.56 -10.95
C ALA A 51 -12.54 4.16 -12.39
N ALA A 52 -11.66 4.37 -13.37
CA ALA A 52 -11.93 4.04 -14.77
C ALA A 52 -12.07 2.51 -14.96
N PRO A 53 -13.13 2.04 -15.63
CA PRO A 53 -13.42 0.60 -15.75
C PRO A 53 -12.27 -0.21 -16.34
N LYS A 54 -11.60 0.33 -17.35
CA LYS A 54 -10.50 -0.36 -18.04
C LYS A 54 -9.29 -0.59 -17.11
N LEU A 55 -8.87 0.45 -16.38
CA LEU A 55 -7.75 0.32 -15.45
C LEU A 55 -8.13 -0.57 -14.26
N LYS A 56 -9.34 -0.40 -13.74
CA LYS A 56 -9.85 -1.22 -12.64
C LYS A 56 -9.87 -2.70 -13.02
N ALA A 57 -10.34 -3.06 -14.22
CA ALA A 57 -10.32 -4.43 -14.71
C ALA A 57 -8.89 -4.97 -14.82
N HIS A 58 -7.97 -4.17 -15.34
CA HIS A 58 -6.56 -4.56 -15.45
C HIS A 58 -5.91 -4.82 -14.09
N LEU A 59 -6.16 -3.97 -13.11
CA LEU A 59 -5.66 -4.17 -11.73
C LEU A 59 -6.26 -5.42 -11.10
N THR A 60 -7.55 -5.65 -11.30
CA THR A 60 -8.23 -6.86 -10.81
C THR A 60 -7.61 -8.13 -11.40
N ASP A 61 -7.30 -8.12 -12.70
CA ASP A 61 -6.61 -9.24 -13.37
C ASP A 61 -5.22 -9.52 -12.78
N LEU A 62 -4.56 -8.50 -12.25
CA LEU A 62 -3.29 -8.63 -11.55
C LEU A 62 -3.44 -9.03 -10.06
N GLY A 63 -4.67 -9.18 -9.58
CA GLY A 63 -4.95 -9.45 -8.17
C GLY A 63 -4.85 -8.22 -7.26
N GLU A 64 -4.82 -7.03 -7.84
CA GLU A 64 -4.70 -5.77 -7.12
C GLU A 64 -6.09 -5.15 -6.86
N THR A 65 -6.19 -4.45 -5.74
CA THR A 65 -7.39 -3.68 -5.39
C THR A 65 -7.08 -2.19 -5.40
N PRO A 66 -7.78 -1.40 -6.22
CA PRO A 66 -7.59 0.05 -6.21
C PRO A 66 -7.91 0.66 -4.83
N LEU A 67 -7.01 1.45 -4.30
CA LEU A 67 -7.20 2.24 -3.08
C LEU A 67 -7.32 3.72 -3.47
N MET A 68 -8.54 4.21 -3.50
CA MET A 68 -8.80 5.63 -3.71
C MET A 68 -8.78 6.35 -2.37
N GLY A 69 -8.28 7.56 -2.35
CA GLY A 69 -8.25 8.36 -1.15
C GLY A 69 -7.56 9.71 -1.34
N SER A 70 -7.44 10.44 -0.25
CA SER A 70 -6.76 11.74 -0.21
C SER A 70 -5.26 11.58 0.05
N PRO A 71 -4.44 12.61 -0.19
CA PRO A 71 -3.05 12.63 0.25
C PRO A 71 -2.89 12.40 1.75
N THR A 72 -3.83 12.91 2.56
CA THR A 72 -3.87 12.69 4.02
C THR A 72 -4.11 11.22 4.37
N ASP A 73 -5.01 10.53 3.67
CA ASP A 73 -5.26 9.10 3.86
C ASP A 73 -4.01 8.28 3.57
N PHE A 74 -3.29 8.62 2.51
CA PHE A 74 -2.03 7.97 2.18
C PHE A 74 -0.94 8.23 3.23
N GLY A 75 -0.86 9.45 3.74
CA GLY A 75 0.04 9.79 4.85
C GLY A 75 -0.23 8.96 6.11
N LYS A 76 -1.49 8.75 6.47
CA LYS A 76 -1.89 7.88 7.59
C LYS A 76 -1.47 6.43 7.35
N LEU A 77 -1.71 5.91 6.15
CA LEU A 77 -1.29 4.56 5.77
C LEU A 77 0.22 4.37 5.95
N ILE A 78 1.02 5.33 5.48
CA ILE A 78 2.48 5.30 5.63
C ILE A 78 2.89 5.23 7.11
N VAL A 79 2.28 6.05 7.97
CA VAL A 79 2.57 6.07 9.41
C VAL A 79 2.19 4.74 10.06
N GLU A 80 0.98 4.27 9.83
CA GLU A 80 0.46 3.02 10.42
C GLU A 80 1.29 1.81 9.99
N GLU A 81 1.63 1.70 8.72
CA GLU A 81 2.46 0.61 8.20
C GLU A 81 3.90 0.70 8.70
N THR A 82 4.45 1.90 8.83
CA THR A 82 5.79 2.10 9.39
C THR A 82 5.85 1.62 10.85
N GLU A 83 4.85 1.95 11.66
CA GLU A 83 4.77 1.51 13.05
C GLU A 83 4.55 0.00 13.15
N LYS A 84 3.64 -0.54 12.36
CA LYS A 84 3.34 -1.98 12.32
C LYS A 84 4.58 -2.79 11.98
N TRP A 85 5.22 -2.48 10.89
CA TRP A 85 6.42 -3.21 10.45
C TRP A 85 7.62 -2.94 11.33
N GLY A 86 7.74 -1.76 11.92
CA GLY A 86 8.73 -1.46 12.94
C GLY A 86 8.61 -2.40 14.16
N ARG A 87 7.38 -2.65 14.62
CA ARG A 87 7.14 -3.62 15.71
C ARG A 87 7.51 -5.05 15.31
N VAL A 88 7.13 -5.48 14.11
CA VAL A 88 7.46 -6.82 13.60
C VAL A 88 8.97 -7.02 13.47
N ILE A 89 9.67 -6.06 12.90
CA ILE A 89 11.13 -6.10 12.71
C ILE A 89 11.84 -6.20 14.07
N ARG A 90 11.41 -5.43 15.05
CA ARG A 90 11.99 -5.48 16.40
C ARG A 90 11.70 -6.81 17.09
N ALA A 91 10.45 -7.29 17.02
CA ALA A 91 10.05 -8.55 17.64
C ALA A 91 10.77 -9.76 17.03
N ALA A 92 11.00 -9.73 15.72
CA ALA A 92 11.71 -10.79 14.99
C ALA A 92 13.25 -10.62 15.04
N ASN A 93 13.75 -9.56 15.68
CA ASN A 93 15.19 -9.23 15.76
C ASN A 93 15.85 -9.18 14.38
N ILE A 94 15.14 -8.68 13.38
CA ILE A 94 15.67 -8.51 12.02
C ILE A 94 16.61 -7.30 12.02
N LYS A 95 17.84 -7.51 11.58
CA LYS A 95 18.85 -6.45 11.46
C LYS A 95 19.01 -6.07 9.99
N PRO A 96 19.21 -4.76 9.69
CA PRO A 96 19.51 -4.34 8.33
C PRO A 96 20.75 -5.08 7.83
N GLU A 97 20.65 -5.68 6.65
CA GLU A 97 21.86 -6.11 5.98
C GLU A 97 22.70 -4.88 5.68
N ARG A 98 23.98 -4.94 6.06
CA ARG A 98 24.92 -3.92 5.62
C ARG A 98 25.05 -4.05 4.11
N LEU A 99 24.33 -3.20 3.39
CA LEU A 99 24.56 -3.03 1.96
C LEU A 99 26.05 -2.80 1.76
N ILE A 100 26.69 -3.88 1.38
CA ILE A 100 27.99 -3.98 0.74
C ILE A 100 28.98 -2.88 1.14
N ARG A 101 29.96 -3.25 1.95
CA ARG A 101 31.26 -2.60 1.94
C ARG A 101 31.76 -2.56 0.49
N GLY A 102 31.53 -1.44 -0.22
CA GLY A 102 32.00 -1.32 -1.60
C GLY A 102 31.29 -0.28 -2.45
N LEU A 103 30.11 0.14 -2.09
CA LEU A 103 29.48 1.33 -2.70
C LEU A 103 29.92 2.57 -1.95
N ARG A 104 31.07 3.02 -2.24
CA ARG A 104 31.55 4.35 -1.86
C ARG A 104 31.13 5.36 -2.92
#